data_435da7c2c6d00b4f1b1314550e0748d0
#
_entry.id   435da7c2c6d00b4f1b1314550e0748d0
#
_cell.length_a   1.000
_cell.length_b   1.000
_cell.length_c   1.000
_cell.angle_alpha   90.00
_cell.angle_beta   90.00
_cell.angle_gamma   90.00
#
_symmetry.space_group_name_H-M   'P 1'
#
loop_
_entity.id
_entity.type
_entity.pdbx_description
1 polymer ?
#
loop_
_entity_poly.entity_id
_entity_poly.type
_entity_poly.pdbx_seq_one_letter_code
_entity_poly.pdbx_strand_id
1 'polypeptide(L)'
;MIRMYIFLILLLLPLTMRSQEDICIGKKQSLHSAVLNEERNYWIHLPAGYEQDTTKRYPVIYLLDGDAFFHSLVGISRTFTTVRGKYLPESIIIGVLNVDRTRDLTPTASAAGRDGRIAPDATPQGGGSETFSRFLTEELRGVIDSTCWTNGKNMLIGHSYAGLFTLNTFLRHTELFDTYLAVDPSLWWDQGKLSQEAAAWVEGKDFTGKSLYIGVASKKRTDRVDIHLNKVNHLLTEVLPQAKNLRFFHKSFPEENHGTVAIPGIYDGIKQLFGK
;
A
#
# COMPACT_ATOMS: atom_id res chain seq x y z
N MET A 1 26.23 -58.87 -59.74
CA MET A 1 26.58 -58.13 -58.48
C MET A 1 25.68 -56.89 -58.45
N ILE A 2 24.52 -56.95 -57.67
CA ILE A 2 23.59 -55.85 -57.54
C ILE A 2 23.97 -55.10 -56.23
N ARG A 3 24.43 -53.85 -56.37
CA ARG A 3 24.70 -52.97 -55.22
C ARG A 3 23.37 -52.35 -54.77
N MET A 4 22.92 -52.75 -53.59
CA MET A 4 21.74 -52.21 -52.89
C MET A 4 22.16 -50.94 -52.13
N TYR A 5 21.72 -49.78 -52.55
CA TYR A 5 21.89 -48.53 -51.83
C TYR A 5 20.77 -48.40 -50.79
N ILE A 6 21.12 -48.48 -49.52
CA ILE A 6 20.25 -48.20 -48.41
C ILE A 6 20.18 -46.67 -48.26
N PHE A 7 19.03 -46.09 -48.63
CA PHE A 7 18.73 -44.67 -48.32
C PHE A 7 18.26 -44.57 -46.86
N LEU A 8 19.13 -44.01 -46.03
CA LEU A 8 18.80 -43.68 -44.65
C LEU A 8 17.99 -42.38 -44.65
N ILE A 9 16.66 -42.46 -44.57
CA ILE A 9 15.77 -41.32 -44.40
C ILE A 9 15.85 -40.91 -42.95
N LEU A 10 16.66 -39.87 -42.63
CA LEU A 10 16.62 -39.21 -41.36
C LEU A 10 15.31 -38.46 -41.20
N LEU A 11 14.35 -39.02 -40.43
CA LEU A 11 13.12 -38.35 -40.04
C LEU A 11 13.51 -37.19 -39.07
N LEU A 12 13.63 -35.98 -39.61
CA LEU A 12 13.68 -34.75 -38.81
C LEU A 12 12.31 -34.52 -38.22
N LEU A 13 12.02 -35.09 -37.04
CA LEU A 13 10.93 -34.70 -36.21
C LEU A 13 11.14 -33.23 -35.79
N PRO A 14 10.21 -32.30 -36.09
CA PRO A 14 10.30 -30.97 -35.55
C PRO A 14 10.18 -31.07 -34.02
N LEU A 15 11.29 -30.84 -33.32
CA LEU A 15 11.23 -30.53 -31.89
C LEU A 15 10.42 -29.27 -31.76
N THR A 16 9.10 -29.42 -31.49
CA THR A 16 8.29 -28.32 -31.02
C THR A 16 8.82 -27.92 -29.66
N MET A 17 9.75 -26.97 -29.62
CA MET A 17 10.11 -26.29 -28.39
C MET A 17 8.83 -25.67 -27.87
N ARG A 18 8.26 -26.23 -26.80
CA ARG A 18 7.23 -25.55 -26.03
C ARG A 18 7.88 -24.27 -25.54
N SER A 19 7.46 -23.12 -26.04
CA SER A 19 7.88 -21.86 -25.48
C SER A 19 7.37 -21.82 -24.03
N GLN A 20 8.29 -21.72 -23.10
CA GLN A 20 7.96 -21.48 -21.70
C GLN A 20 7.55 -20.01 -21.62
N GLU A 21 6.33 -19.74 -21.22
CA GLU A 21 5.84 -18.37 -20.97
C GLU A 21 5.96 -18.06 -19.49
N ASP A 22 6.52 -16.91 -19.18
CA ASP A 22 6.64 -16.42 -17.81
C ASP A 22 5.31 -15.89 -17.28
N ILE A 23 5.01 -16.18 -16.02
CA ILE A 23 3.92 -15.53 -15.31
C ILE A 23 4.41 -14.17 -14.81
N CYS A 24 4.21 -13.13 -15.59
CA CYS A 24 4.60 -11.77 -15.25
C CYS A 24 3.47 -11.03 -14.53
N ILE A 25 3.75 -10.51 -13.33
CA ILE A 25 2.78 -9.74 -12.53
C ILE A 25 3.06 -8.24 -12.53
N GLY A 26 4.23 -7.80 -13.02
CA GLY A 26 4.61 -6.39 -13.05
C GLY A 26 6.02 -6.19 -13.55
N LYS A 27 6.45 -4.92 -13.57
CA LYS A 27 7.79 -4.50 -14.00
C LYS A 27 8.46 -3.73 -12.86
N LYS A 28 9.79 -3.87 -12.75
CA LYS A 28 10.62 -3.05 -11.86
C LYS A 28 11.02 -1.77 -12.59
N GLN A 29 10.94 -0.66 -11.88
CA GLN A 29 11.30 0.67 -12.37
C GLN A 29 12.10 1.41 -11.32
N SER A 30 12.82 2.46 -11.73
CA SER A 30 13.52 3.37 -10.83
C SER A 30 13.38 4.80 -11.32
N LEU A 31 13.51 5.74 -10.40
CA LEU A 31 13.68 7.15 -10.71
C LEU A 31 14.62 7.79 -9.70
N HIS A 32 15.40 8.78 -10.14
CA HIS A 32 16.13 9.63 -9.23
C HIS A 32 15.18 10.67 -8.64
N SER A 33 15.07 10.68 -7.31
CA SER A 33 14.27 11.68 -6.61
C SER A 33 15.15 12.90 -6.30
N ALA A 34 14.79 14.06 -6.83
CA ALA A 34 15.42 15.31 -6.46
C ALA A 34 15.03 15.77 -5.04
N VAL A 35 13.78 15.47 -4.63
CA VAL A 35 13.25 15.78 -3.29
C VAL A 35 13.99 15.02 -2.20
N LEU A 36 14.30 13.74 -2.43
CA LEU A 36 15.01 12.88 -1.47
C LEU A 36 16.51 12.81 -1.73
N ASN A 37 16.97 13.30 -2.91
CA ASN A 37 18.35 13.21 -3.39
C ASN A 37 18.90 11.77 -3.38
N GLU A 38 18.10 10.81 -3.86
CA GLU A 38 18.46 9.39 -3.92
C GLU A 38 17.69 8.64 -5.01
N GLU A 39 18.20 7.47 -5.42
CA GLU A 39 17.48 6.56 -6.31
C GLU A 39 16.32 5.87 -5.58
N ARG A 40 15.14 5.89 -6.19
CA ARG A 40 13.93 5.27 -5.66
C ARG A 40 13.43 4.20 -6.61
N ASN A 41 13.32 2.98 -6.10
CA ASN A 41 12.79 1.85 -6.84
C ASN A 41 11.30 1.69 -6.59
N TYR A 42 10.56 1.32 -7.62
CA TYR A 42 9.16 0.95 -7.52
C TYR A 42 8.81 -0.17 -8.50
N TRP A 43 7.77 -0.90 -8.20
CA TRP A 43 7.22 -1.91 -9.09
C TRP A 43 5.88 -1.44 -9.62
N ILE A 44 5.61 -1.74 -10.89
CA ILE A 44 4.37 -1.35 -11.54
C ILE A 44 3.64 -2.58 -12.08
N HIS A 45 2.37 -2.72 -11.74
CA HIS A 45 1.42 -3.63 -12.35
C HIS A 45 0.39 -2.85 -13.17
N LEU A 46 0.22 -3.26 -14.43
CA LEU A 46 -0.83 -2.75 -15.31
C LEU A 46 -1.96 -3.78 -15.37
N PRO A 47 -3.23 -3.34 -15.36
CA PRO A 47 -4.37 -4.27 -15.40
C PRO A 47 -4.42 -5.06 -16.72
N ALA A 48 -5.08 -6.21 -16.70
CA ALA A 48 -5.23 -7.04 -17.87
C ALA A 48 -5.90 -6.24 -19.02
N GLY A 49 -5.36 -6.36 -20.22
CA GLY A 49 -5.89 -5.63 -21.38
C GLY A 49 -5.54 -4.15 -21.41
N TYR A 50 -4.62 -3.68 -20.58
CA TYR A 50 -4.21 -2.27 -20.53
C TYR A 50 -3.85 -1.71 -21.91
N GLU A 51 -3.03 -2.41 -22.70
CA GLU A 51 -2.58 -1.96 -24.03
C GLU A 51 -3.63 -2.14 -25.14
N GLN A 52 -4.74 -2.84 -24.87
CA GLN A 52 -5.77 -3.17 -25.87
C GLN A 52 -6.81 -2.05 -26.03
N ASP A 53 -7.03 -1.24 -24.98
CA ASP A 53 -7.98 -0.12 -24.98
C ASP A 53 -7.30 1.16 -24.50
N THR A 54 -6.76 1.90 -25.45
CA THR A 54 -6.05 3.17 -25.20
C THR A 54 -6.96 4.32 -24.77
N THR A 55 -8.28 4.15 -24.81
CA THR A 55 -9.25 5.16 -24.37
C THR A 55 -9.56 5.04 -22.88
N LYS A 56 -9.33 3.87 -22.29
CA LYS A 56 -9.60 3.62 -20.88
C LYS A 56 -8.61 4.34 -19.96
N ARG A 57 -9.10 4.79 -18.83
CA ARG A 57 -8.30 5.44 -17.79
C ARG A 57 -8.50 4.72 -16.46
N TYR A 58 -7.44 4.59 -15.69
CA TYR A 58 -7.38 3.73 -14.52
C TYR A 58 -7.05 4.51 -13.25
N PRO A 59 -7.68 4.19 -12.11
CA PRO A 59 -7.22 4.66 -10.82
C PRO A 59 -5.85 4.05 -10.49
N VAL A 60 -5.09 4.73 -9.64
CA VAL A 60 -3.76 4.29 -9.22
C VAL A 60 -3.77 3.93 -7.74
N ILE A 61 -3.22 2.77 -7.40
CA ILE A 61 -3.03 2.31 -6.02
C ILE A 61 -1.54 2.39 -5.70
N TYR A 62 -1.17 3.24 -4.75
CA TYR A 62 0.17 3.34 -4.19
C TYR A 62 0.25 2.44 -2.96
N LEU A 63 1.01 1.37 -3.06
CA LEU A 63 1.27 0.41 -1.99
C LEU A 63 2.65 0.66 -1.40
N LEU A 64 2.70 1.09 -0.17
CA LEU A 64 3.94 1.18 0.59
C LEU A 64 4.41 -0.21 1.03
N ASP A 65 5.69 -0.36 1.36
CA ASP A 65 6.32 -1.68 1.59
C ASP A 65 6.07 -2.62 0.39
N GLY A 66 6.28 -2.10 -0.83
CA GLY A 66 5.99 -2.81 -2.08
C GLY A 66 6.74 -4.13 -2.23
N ASP A 67 7.97 -4.22 -1.72
CA ASP A 67 8.77 -5.43 -1.68
C ASP A 67 8.10 -6.57 -0.88
N ALA A 68 7.35 -6.24 0.18
CA ALA A 68 6.65 -7.21 1.00
C ALA A 68 5.26 -7.60 0.45
N PHE A 69 4.49 -6.64 -0.09
CA PHE A 69 3.06 -6.84 -0.29
C PHE A 69 2.58 -6.75 -1.74
N PHE A 70 3.44 -6.36 -2.70
CA PHE A 70 3.04 -6.17 -4.10
C PHE A 70 2.39 -7.41 -4.73
N HIS A 71 3.01 -8.58 -4.57
CA HIS A 71 2.49 -9.84 -5.13
C HIS A 71 1.08 -10.15 -4.59
N SER A 72 0.90 -9.99 -3.28
CA SER A 72 -0.38 -10.24 -2.61
C SER A 72 -1.45 -9.26 -3.08
N LEU A 73 -1.14 -7.97 -3.19
CA LEU A 73 -2.09 -6.96 -3.65
C LEU A 73 -2.49 -7.18 -5.11
N VAL A 74 -1.55 -7.53 -6.00
CA VAL A 74 -1.87 -7.88 -7.38
C VAL A 74 -2.82 -9.08 -7.44
N GLY A 75 -2.57 -10.12 -6.64
CA GLY A 75 -3.47 -11.28 -6.54
C GLY A 75 -4.87 -10.93 -6.04
N ILE A 76 -4.97 -10.12 -4.99
CA ILE A 76 -6.23 -9.60 -4.44
C ILE A 76 -6.95 -8.75 -5.51
N SER A 77 -6.25 -7.84 -6.17
CA SER A 77 -6.81 -6.99 -7.21
C SER A 77 -7.40 -7.83 -8.35
N ARG A 78 -6.67 -8.80 -8.87
CA ARG A 78 -7.19 -9.71 -9.91
C ARG A 78 -8.44 -10.45 -9.46
N THR A 79 -8.46 -10.94 -8.22
CA THR A 79 -9.64 -11.60 -7.69
C THR A 79 -10.85 -10.67 -7.68
N PHE A 80 -10.71 -9.45 -7.17
CA PHE A 80 -11.83 -8.51 -7.05
C PHE A 80 -12.26 -7.86 -8.37
N THR A 81 -11.42 -7.83 -9.38
CA THR A 81 -11.77 -7.34 -10.72
C THR A 81 -12.44 -8.40 -11.59
N THR A 82 -12.18 -9.70 -11.33
CA THR A 82 -12.68 -10.82 -12.17
C THR A 82 -13.91 -11.52 -11.60
N VAL A 83 -14.13 -11.50 -10.28
CA VAL A 83 -15.30 -12.13 -9.67
C VAL A 83 -16.60 -11.44 -10.09
N ARG A 84 -17.69 -12.21 -10.10
CA ARG A 84 -19.03 -11.71 -10.42
C ARG A 84 -19.41 -10.58 -9.47
N GLY A 85 -19.55 -9.37 -9.98
CA GLY A 85 -19.87 -8.16 -9.19
C GLY A 85 -18.79 -7.07 -9.26
N LYS A 86 -17.56 -7.39 -9.64
CA LYS A 86 -16.44 -6.43 -9.81
C LYS A 86 -16.36 -5.45 -8.65
N TYR A 87 -15.82 -5.91 -7.53
CA TYR A 87 -15.71 -5.09 -6.31
C TYR A 87 -14.67 -3.97 -6.45
N LEU A 88 -13.52 -4.23 -7.10
CA LEU A 88 -12.47 -3.25 -7.31
C LEU A 88 -12.45 -2.84 -8.79
N PRO A 89 -12.36 -1.55 -9.12
CA PRO A 89 -12.06 -1.15 -10.49
C PRO A 89 -10.67 -1.66 -10.90
N GLU A 90 -10.52 -2.01 -12.18
CA GLU A 90 -9.19 -2.30 -12.72
C GLU A 90 -8.27 -1.11 -12.47
N SER A 91 -7.13 -1.36 -11.84
CA SER A 91 -6.26 -0.32 -11.30
C SER A 91 -4.80 -0.56 -11.69
N ILE A 92 -4.06 0.52 -11.89
CA ILE A 92 -2.60 0.49 -11.91
C ILE A 92 -2.14 0.35 -10.46
N ILE A 93 -1.20 -0.57 -10.18
CA ILE A 93 -0.66 -0.75 -8.82
C ILE A 93 0.82 -0.37 -8.84
N ILE A 94 1.19 0.55 -7.98
CA ILE A 94 2.56 1.01 -7.76
C ILE A 94 3.02 0.51 -6.39
N GLY A 95 3.94 -0.45 -6.39
CA GLY A 95 4.61 -0.92 -5.17
C GLY A 95 5.84 -0.05 -4.90
N VAL A 96 5.78 0.83 -3.92
CA VAL A 96 6.88 1.71 -3.54
C VAL A 96 7.83 0.96 -2.61
N LEU A 97 9.11 0.86 -3.00
CA LEU A 97 10.10 0.12 -2.25
C LEU A 97 10.80 1.02 -1.22
N ASN A 98 11.25 0.42 -0.13
CA ASN A 98 11.93 1.14 0.94
C ASN A 98 13.42 1.39 0.59
N VAL A 99 13.94 2.55 1.01
CA VAL A 99 15.36 2.87 1.14
C VAL A 99 15.67 3.07 2.62
N ASP A 100 15.12 4.10 3.24
CA ASP A 100 15.13 4.29 4.69
C ASP A 100 13.68 4.31 5.21
N ARG A 101 13.19 3.14 5.59
CA ARG A 101 11.80 2.93 5.98
C ARG A 101 11.39 3.77 7.19
N THR A 102 12.27 3.89 8.17
CA THR A 102 11.95 4.63 9.40
C THR A 102 11.92 6.13 9.12
N ARG A 103 12.90 6.66 8.39
CA ARG A 103 12.93 8.06 7.97
C ARG A 103 11.65 8.41 7.19
N ASP A 104 11.34 7.64 6.16
CA ASP A 104 10.31 7.96 5.18
C ASP A 104 8.89 7.86 5.75
N LEU A 105 8.64 6.88 6.63
CA LEU A 105 7.29 6.52 7.02
C LEU A 105 6.85 7.05 8.39
N THR A 106 7.70 7.81 9.07
CA THR A 106 7.36 8.35 10.40
C THR A 106 7.28 9.88 10.39
N PRO A 107 6.26 10.45 11.06
CA PRO A 107 5.96 11.89 10.97
C PRO A 107 6.90 12.77 11.82
N THR A 108 7.54 12.18 12.81
CA THR A 108 8.41 12.89 13.76
C THR A 108 9.66 12.08 14.03
N ALA A 109 10.76 12.74 14.37
CA ALA A 109 11.93 12.06 14.90
C ALA A 109 11.65 11.64 16.35
N SER A 110 11.88 10.37 16.68
CA SER A 110 11.64 9.86 18.02
C SER A 110 12.70 8.82 18.44
N ALA A 111 13.08 8.85 19.71
CA ALA A 111 13.89 7.83 20.36
C ALA A 111 13.06 6.91 21.26
N ALA A 112 11.74 7.12 21.37
CA ALA A 112 10.86 6.35 22.21
C ALA A 112 10.59 4.95 21.63
N GLY A 113 10.73 3.93 22.46
CA GLY A 113 10.32 2.56 22.14
C GLY A 113 8.79 2.38 22.10
N ARG A 114 8.35 1.18 21.76
CA ARG A 114 6.90 0.84 21.71
C ARG A 114 6.18 0.99 23.05
N ASP A 115 6.91 0.87 24.15
CA ASP A 115 6.42 1.07 25.51
C ASP A 115 6.44 2.55 25.96
N GLY A 116 6.84 3.46 25.07
CA GLY A 116 6.96 4.89 25.33
C GLY A 116 8.23 5.29 26.10
N ARG A 117 9.11 4.34 26.45
CA ARG A 117 10.35 4.63 27.18
C ARG A 117 11.45 5.05 26.22
N ILE A 118 12.33 5.94 26.70
CA ILE A 118 13.53 6.37 25.99
C ILE A 118 14.72 5.77 26.75
N ALA A 119 15.50 4.94 26.07
CA ALA A 119 16.74 4.43 26.64
C ALA A 119 17.78 5.57 26.78
N PRO A 120 18.70 5.52 27.79
CA PRO A 120 19.64 6.62 28.07
C PRO A 120 20.47 7.08 26.88
N ASP A 121 20.86 6.14 26.00
CA ASP A 121 21.71 6.40 24.83
C ASP A 121 20.93 6.36 23.50
N ALA A 122 19.60 6.40 23.54
CA ALA A 122 18.77 6.32 22.34
C ALA A 122 18.85 7.63 21.54
N THR A 123 19.13 7.50 20.25
CA THR A 123 19.13 8.62 19.30
C THR A 123 17.80 8.69 18.57
N PRO A 124 17.20 9.89 18.41
CA PRO A 124 15.99 10.04 17.60
C PRO A 124 16.20 9.59 16.16
N GLN A 125 15.22 8.86 15.62
CA GLN A 125 15.20 8.39 14.24
C GLN A 125 13.87 8.79 13.59
N GLY A 126 13.83 8.78 12.25
CA GLY A 126 12.61 9.07 11.50
C GLY A 126 12.36 10.56 11.30
N GLY A 127 11.09 10.93 11.06
CA GLY A 127 10.66 12.33 10.92
C GLY A 127 10.70 12.87 9.48
N GLY A 128 10.91 12.01 8.48
CA GLY A 128 11.00 12.43 7.06
C GLY A 128 9.71 12.27 6.26
N SER A 129 8.59 11.95 6.89
CA SER A 129 7.35 11.65 6.18
C SER A 129 6.84 12.78 5.29
N GLU A 130 7.09 14.02 5.65
CA GLU A 130 6.70 15.18 4.84
C GLU A 130 7.47 15.22 3.50
N THR A 131 8.79 15.04 3.57
CA THR A 131 9.63 14.97 2.37
C THR A 131 9.29 13.76 1.51
N PHE A 132 9.02 12.63 2.14
CA PHE A 132 8.59 11.42 1.43
C PHE A 132 7.20 11.58 0.79
N SER A 133 6.29 12.29 1.42
CA SER A 133 4.98 12.63 0.85
C SER A 133 5.13 13.47 -0.43
N ARG A 134 6.04 14.45 -0.42
CA ARG A 134 6.37 15.25 -1.60
C ARG A 134 6.96 14.40 -2.73
N PHE A 135 7.89 13.50 -2.43
CA PHE A 135 8.38 12.53 -3.41
C PHE A 135 7.23 11.74 -4.06
N LEU A 136 6.32 11.18 -3.25
CA LEU A 136 5.20 10.39 -3.78
C LEU A 136 4.27 11.20 -4.68
N THR A 137 4.02 12.47 -4.34
CA THR A 137 2.98 13.27 -4.98
C THR A 137 3.49 14.24 -6.04
N GLU A 138 4.70 14.76 -5.90
CA GLU A 138 5.29 15.70 -6.86
C GLU A 138 6.11 14.96 -7.93
N GLU A 139 6.84 13.90 -7.56
CA GLU A 139 7.74 13.20 -8.49
C GLU A 139 7.15 11.86 -9.00
N LEU A 140 6.92 10.88 -8.11
CA LEU A 140 6.47 9.56 -8.54
C LEU A 140 5.11 9.63 -9.25
N ARG A 141 4.15 10.35 -8.68
CA ARG A 141 2.83 10.54 -9.33
C ARG A 141 2.97 11.24 -10.68
N GLY A 142 3.80 12.27 -10.78
CA GLY A 142 4.07 12.97 -12.04
C GLY A 142 4.59 12.02 -13.12
N VAL A 143 5.50 11.12 -12.77
CA VAL A 143 6.00 10.08 -13.69
C VAL A 143 4.88 9.12 -14.09
N ILE A 144 4.08 8.63 -13.14
CA ILE A 144 2.98 7.69 -13.42
C ILE A 144 1.90 8.35 -14.30
N ASP A 145 1.49 9.58 -14.00
CA ASP A 145 0.46 10.29 -14.77
C ASP A 145 0.93 10.66 -16.19
N SER A 146 2.23 10.86 -16.40
CA SER A 146 2.80 11.14 -17.72
C SER A 146 3.03 9.90 -18.57
N THR A 147 3.23 8.73 -17.95
CA THR A 147 3.58 7.48 -18.65
C THR A 147 2.45 6.45 -18.70
N CYS A 148 1.41 6.64 -17.90
CA CYS A 148 0.29 5.70 -17.79
C CYS A 148 -1.06 6.40 -18.02
N TRP A 149 -2.05 5.63 -18.42
CA TRP A 149 -3.42 6.12 -18.66
C TRP A 149 -4.21 6.21 -17.36
N THR A 150 -3.91 7.20 -16.53
CA THR A 150 -4.54 7.43 -15.24
C THR A 150 -5.85 8.22 -15.36
N ASN A 151 -6.75 8.09 -14.38
CA ASN A 151 -7.99 8.85 -14.28
C ASN A 151 -7.97 9.91 -13.17
N GLY A 152 -6.81 10.13 -12.53
CA GLY A 152 -6.62 11.07 -11.43
C GLY A 152 -7.12 10.59 -10.07
N LYS A 153 -7.74 9.39 -9.98
CA LYS A 153 -8.12 8.80 -8.68
C LYS A 153 -6.98 8.01 -8.08
N ASN A 154 -6.63 8.33 -6.85
CA ASN A 154 -5.46 7.78 -6.17
C ASN A 154 -5.82 7.17 -4.82
N MET A 155 -5.26 5.98 -4.54
CA MET A 155 -5.39 5.28 -3.27
C MET A 155 -4.01 5.05 -2.65
N LEU A 156 -3.91 5.23 -1.34
CA LEU A 156 -2.71 4.94 -0.55
C LEU A 156 -2.96 3.78 0.40
N ILE A 157 -2.08 2.77 0.37
CA ILE A 157 -2.17 1.58 1.23
C ILE A 157 -0.87 1.42 2.03
N GLY A 158 -0.98 1.21 3.34
CA GLY A 158 0.17 0.93 4.19
C GLY A 158 -0.16 0.06 5.40
N HIS A 159 0.86 -0.68 5.87
CA HIS A 159 0.82 -1.48 7.09
C HIS A 159 1.90 -1.01 8.08
N SER A 160 1.64 -1.06 9.37
CA SER A 160 2.65 -0.72 10.40
C SER A 160 3.11 0.74 10.32
N TYR A 161 4.40 1.03 10.11
CA TYR A 161 4.89 2.39 9.83
C TYR A 161 4.30 2.96 8.55
N ALA A 162 4.11 2.15 7.51
CA ALA A 162 3.40 2.58 6.31
C ALA A 162 1.93 2.87 6.59
N GLY A 163 1.29 2.16 7.51
CA GLY A 163 -0.05 2.48 8.03
C GLY A 163 -0.07 3.79 8.81
N LEU A 164 0.97 4.05 9.62
CA LEU A 164 1.16 5.32 10.32
C LEU A 164 1.30 6.48 9.33
N PHE A 165 2.15 6.31 8.29
CA PHE A 165 2.30 7.28 7.21
C PHE A 165 0.97 7.54 6.48
N THR A 166 0.25 6.48 6.11
CA THR A 166 -1.06 6.57 5.44
C THR A 166 -2.04 7.38 6.27
N LEU A 167 -2.12 7.14 7.57
CA LEU A 167 -3.02 7.85 8.47
C LEU A 167 -2.55 9.29 8.74
N ASN A 168 -1.25 9.53 8.89
CA ASN A 168 -0.69 10.87 9.00
C ASN A 168 -1.01 11.71 7.75
N THR A 169 -0.83 11.14 6.57
CA THR A 169 -1.16 11.80 5.30
C THR A 169 -2.67 12.08 5.21
N PHE A 170 -3.54 11.13 5.60
CA PHE A 170 -4.98 11.36 5.66
C PHE A 170 -5.35 12.54 6.57
N LEU A 171 -4.80 12.62 7.75
CA LEU A 171 -5.14 13.64 8.73
C LEU A 171 -4.62 15.03 8.31
N ARG A 172 -3.36 15.13 7.86
CA ARG A 172 -2.69 16.39 7.59
C ARG A 172 -2.88 16.89 6.16
N HIS A 173 -2.86 16.00 5.19
CA HIS A 173 -2.83 16.25 3.76
C HIS A 173 -3.89 15.42 3.03
N THR A 174 -5.13 15.53 3.49
CA THR A 174 -6.26 14.72 3.00
C THR A 174 -6.51 14.88 1.50
N GLU A 175 -6.11 16.00 0.93
CA GLU A 175 -6.25 16.30 -0.51
C GLU A 175 -5.39 15.41 -1.40
N LEU A 176 -4.28 14.86 -0.88
CA LEU A 176 -3.28 14.15 -1.69
C LEU A 176 -3.79 12.83 -2.27
N PHE A 177 -4.72 12.15 -1.60
CA PHE A 177 -5.33 10.92 -2.12
C PHE A 177 -6.85 10.95 -1.94
N ASP A 178 -7.57 10.10 -2.68
CA ASP A 178 -9.03 9.96 -2.55
C ASP A 178 -9.40 8.88 -1.54
N THR A 179 -8.57 7.84 -1.46
CA THR A 179 -8.83 6.66 -0.63
C THR A 179 -7.58 6.27 0.17
N TYR A 180 -7.77 5.98 1.44
CA TYR A 180 -6.72 5.63 2.37
C TYR A 180 -7.04 4.28 3.03
N LEU A 181 -6.06 3.37 3.06
CA LEU A 181 -6.17 2.08 3.70
C LEU A 181 -4.98 1.86 4.62
N ALA A 182 -5.18 2.00 5.92
CA ALA A 182 -4.16 1.80 6.95
C ALA A 182 -4.42 0.48 7.68
N VAL A 183 -3.44 -0.43 7.69
CA VAL A 183 -3.51 -1.68 8.44
C VAL A 183 -2.55 -1.62 9.61
N ASP A 184 -3.08 -1.82 10.80
CA ASP A 184 -2.38 -1.85 12.09
C ASP A 184 -1.33 -0.72 12.23
N PRO A 185 -1.77 0.56 12.03
CA PRO A 185 -0.89 1.70 11.99
C PRO A 185 -0.12 1.83 13.31
N SER A 186 1.20 2.07 13.26
CA SER A 186 2.09 2.14 14.43
C SER A 186 1.84 3.39 15.29
N LEU A 187 0.62 3.55 15.83
CA LEU A 187 0.19 4.72 16.62
C LEU A 187 0.93 4.88 17.97
N TRP A 188 1.77 3.92 18.33
CA TRP A 188 2.69 4.03 19.46
C TRP A 188 3.88 4.96 19.18
N TRP A 189 4.19 5.22 17.88
CA TRP A 189 5.32 6.06 17.49
C TRP A 189 5.28 7.42 18.18
N ASP A 190 6.45 7.88 18.62
CA ASP A 190 6.61 9.16 19.33
C ASP A 190 5.57 9.33 20.46
N GLN A 191 5.47 8.30 21.31
CA GLN A 191 4.54 8.24 22.44
C GLN A 191 3.06 8.44 22.03
N GLY A 192 2.73 8.21 20.74
CA GLY A 192 1.39 8.32 20.20
C GLY A 192 0.96 9.73 19.87
N LYS A 193 1.89 10.58 19.54
CA LYS A 193 1.66 11.98 19.17
C LYS A 193 0.60 12.15 18.10
N LEU A 194 0.65 11.35 17.02
CA LEU A 194 -0.37 11.42 15.95
C LEU A 194 -1.80 11.24 16.50
N SER A 195 -2.01 10.26 17.38
CA SER A 195 -3.33 10.01 17.97
C SER A 195 -3.78 11.14 18.90
N GLN A 196 -2.85 11.79 19.58
CA GLN A 196 -3.14 12.92 20.47
C GLN A 196 -3.54 14.19 19.70
N GLU A 197 -2.93 14.41 18.54
CA GLU A 197 -3.17 15.60 17.70
C GLU A 197 -4.33 15.42 16.71
N ALA A 198 -4.80 14.18 16.50
CA ALA A 198 -5.75 13.83 15.44
C ALA A 198 -7.07 14.63 15.51
N ALA A 199 -7.59 14.88 16.72
CA ALA A 199 -8.84 15.62 16.90
C ALA A 199 -8.79 17.03 16.29
N ALA A 200 -7.68 17.75 16.52
CA ALA A 200 -7.49 19.10 15.99
C ALA A 200 -7.43 19.14 14.43
N TRP A 201 -7.12 18.02 13.78
CA TRP A 201 -7.01 17.93 12.35
C TRP A 201 -8.29 17.44 11.67
N VAL A 202 -9.21 16.89 12.45
CA VAL A 202 -10.55 16.48 12.00
C VAL A 202 -11.56 17.61 12.23
N GLU A 203 -11.40 18.38 13.30
CA GLU A 203 -12.30 19.45 13.68
C GLU A 203 -12.50 20.48 12.55
N GLY A 204 -13.76 20.75 12.20
CA GLY A 204 -14.14 21.73 11.18
C GLY A 204 -13.78 21.37 9.73
N LYS A 205 -13.10 20.24 9.49
CA LYS A 205 -12.71 19.81 8.15
C LYS A 205 -13.82 19.01 7.46
N ASP A 206 -14.03 19.26 6.17
CA ASP A 206 -14.94 18.50 5.32
C ASP A 206 -14.18 17.44 4.52
N PHE A 207 -14.57 16.19 4.68
CA PHE A 207 -13.97 15.04 4.02
C PHE A 207 -14.79 14.53 2.84
N THR A 208 -15.63 15.38 2.24
CA THR A 208 -16.44 15.00 1.06
C THR A 208 -15.56 14.37 -0.03
N GLY A 209 -15.97 13.20 -0.52
CA GLY A 209 -15.26 12.45 -1.55
C GLY A 209 -14.05 11.65 -1.04
N LYS A 210 -13.78 11.66 0.27
CA LYS A 210 -12.69 10.89 0.89
C LYS A 210 -13.19 9.60 1.52
N SER A 211 -12.36 8.57 1.45
CA SER A 211 -12.63 7.28 2.08
C SER A 211 -11.44 6.83 2.91
N LEU A 212 -11.70 6.29 4.09
CA LEU A 212 -10.69 5.75 5.00
C LEU A 212 -11.11 4.38 5.51
N TYR A 213 -10.19 3.43 5.47
CA TYR A 213 -10.32 2.16 6.17
C TYR A 213 -9.16 1.97 7.14
N ILE A 214 -9.46 1.47 8.34
CA ILE A 214 -8.45 1.09 9.34
C ILE A 214 -8.70 -0.36 9.78
N GLY A 215 -7.75 -1.24 9.48
CA GLY A 215 -7.72 -2.61 10.01
C GLY A 215 -6.80 -2.69 11.23
N VAL A 216 -7.18 -3.40 12.29
CA VAL A 216 -6.42 -3.49 13.54
C VAL A 216 -6.24 -4.94 13.98
N ALA A 217 -5.01 -5.36 14.22
CA ALA A 217 -4.73 -6.63 14.90
C ALA A 217 -5.15 -6.51 16.37
N SER A 218 -6.03 -7.38 16.83
CA SER A 218 -6.55 -7.33 18.20
C SER A 218 -6.40 -8.64 18.97
N LYS A 219 -5.52 -9.56 18.51
CA LYS A 219 -5.18 -10.76 19.24
C LYS A 219 -4.63 -10.42 20.61
N LYS A 220 -5.35 -10.80 21.65
CA LYS A 220 -4.97 -10.51 23.04
C LYS A 220 -3.58 -11.07 23.34
N ARG A 221 -2.69 -10.18 23.80
CA ARG A 221 -1.43 -10.59 24.44
C ARG A 221 -1.70 -10.65 25.94
N THR A 222 -1.38 -11.78 26.53
CA THR A 222 -1.75 -12.13 27.91
C THR A 222 -1.05 -11.32 29.00
N ASP A 223 -0.08 -10.48 28.64
CA ASP A 223 0.90 -9.95 29.61
C ASP A 223 1.13 -8.43 29.59
N ARG A 224 0.43 -7.65 28.75
CA ARG A 224 0.65 -6.19 28.66
C ARG A 224 -0.63 -5.41 28.40
N VAL A 225 -0.80 -4.29 29.11
CA VAL A 225 -1.73 -3.23 28.70
C VAL A 225 -1.24 -2.72 27.34
N ASP A 226 -2.04 -2.94 26.29
CA ASP A 226 -1.66 -2.54 24.95
C ASP A 226 -1.97 -1.04 24.77
N ILE A 227 -0.96 -0.20 25.09
CA ILE A 227 -1.02 1.26 24.89
C ILE A 227 -1.38 1.59 23.44
N HIS A 228 -0.94 0.76 22.51
CA HIS A 228 -1.26 0.91 21.09
C HIS A 228 -2.76 0.74 20.83
N LEU A 229 -3.38 -0.31 21.35
CA LEU A 229 -4.83 -0.54 21.17
C LEU A 229 -5.67 0.58 21.78
N ASN A 230 -5.28 1.14 22.93
CA ASN A 230 -5.99 2.27 23.52
C ASN A 230 -5.95 3.52 22.64
N LYS A 231 -4.79 3.81 22.02
CA LYS A 231 -4.63 4.96 21.10
C LYS A 231 -5.40 4.75 19.80
N VAL A 232 -5.38 3.53 19.26
CA VAL A 232 -6.20 3.15 18.11
C VAL A 232 -7.68 3.28 18.45
N ASN A 233 -8.13 2.74 19.56
CA ASN A 233 -9.54 2.82 19.99
C ASN A 233 -10.01 4.26 20.13
N HIS A 234 -9.24 5.13 20.79
CA HIS A 234 -9.59 6.55 20.88
C HIS A 234 -9.80 7.18 19.49
N LEU A 235 -8.89 6.93 18.55
CA LEU A 235 -9.02 7.43 17.19
C LEU A 235 -10.28 6.90 16.49
N LEU A 236 -10.57 5.59 16.63
CA LEU A 236 -11.69 4.93 15.95
C LEU A 236 -13.05 5.30 16.54
N THR A 237 -13.14 5.52 17.85
CA THR A 237 -14.44 5.68 18.55
C THR A 237 -14.77 7.13 18.88
N GLU A 238 -13.77 8.00 19.02
CA GLU A 238 -13.97 9.36 19.49
C GLU A 238 -13.62 10.42 18.45
N VAL A 239 -12.60 10.21 17.63
CA VAL A 239 -12.12 11.23 16.68
C VAL A 239 -12.72 11.06 15.29
N LEU A 240 -12.49 9.93 14.64
CA LEU A 240 -12.91 9.73 13.25
C LEU A 240 -14.43 9.70 13.02
N PRO A 241 -15.28 9.25 13.97
CA PRO A 241 -16.72 9.37 13.81
C PRO A 241 -17.24 10.82 13.72
N GLN A 242 -16.43 11.81 14.15
CA GLN A 242 -16.78 13.24 14.04
C GLN A 242 -16.36 13.84 12.69
N ALA A 243 -15.64 13.12 11.85
CA ALA A 243 -15.16 13.57 10.55
C ALA A 243 -16.36 13.76 9.59
N LYS A 244 -16.67 15.01 9.29
CA LYS A 244 -17.81 15.38 8.45
C LYS A 244 -17.66 14.83 7.03
N ASN A 245 -18.69 14.13 6.55
CA ASN A 245 -18.78 13.56 5.20
C ASN A 245 -17.69 12.52 4.87
N LEU A 246 -16.95 11.98 5.86
CA LEU A 246 -16.00 10.92 5.65
C LEU A 246 -16.72 9.58 5.45
N ARG A 247 -16.35 8.86 4.40
CA ARG A 247 -16.71 7.45 4.25
C ARG A 247 -15.69 6.60 5.01
N PHE A 248 -16.04 6.26 6.26
CA PHE A 248 -15.12 5.61 7.19
C PHE A 248 -15.56 4.19 7.52
N PHE A 249 -14.59 3.27 7.48
CA PHE A 249 -14.73 1.88 7.89
C PHE A 249 -13.57 1.46 8.77
N HIS A 250 -13.84 0.59 9.73
CA HIS A 250 -12.78 -0.06 10.50
C HIS A 250 -13.14 -1.50 10.84
N LYS A 251 -12.13 -2.33 11.10
CA LYS A 251 -12.31 -3.69 11.54
C LYS A 251 -11.17 -4.15 12.44
N SER A 252 -11.54 -4.83 13.53
CA SER A 252 -10.61 -5.56 14.39
C SER A 252 -10.50 -7.02 13.96
N PHE A 253 -9.28 -7.55 14.00
CA PHE A 253 -8.94 -8.92 13.64
C PHE A 253 -8.42 -9.67 14.88
N PRO A 254 -9.31 -10.32 15.66
CA PRO A 254 -8.94 -10.93 16.94
C PRO A 254 -8.04 -12.16 16.80
N GLU A 255 -8.02 -12.80 15.64
CA GLU A 255 -7.15 -13.94 15.36
C GLU A 255 -5.76 -13.56 14.85
N GLU A 256 -5.59 -12.28 14.46
CA GLU A 256 -4.37 -11.78 13.84
C GLU A 256 -3.49 -11.03 14.86
N ASN A 257 -2.19 -11.16 14.68
CA ASN A 257 -1.19 -10.31 15.31
C ASN A 257 -0.62 -9.30 14.31
N HIS A 258 0.23 -8.39 14.77
CA HIS A 258 0.85 -7.35 13.94
C HIS A 258 1.52 -7.89 12.66
N GLY A 259 2.17 -9.06 12.74
CA GLY A 259 2.88 -9.65 11.60
C GLY A 259 1.97 -10.36 10.60
N THR A 260 0.76 -10.77 11.01
CA THR A 260 -0.13 -11.57 10.15
C THR A 260 -1.32 -10.78 9.61
N VAL A 261 -1.66 -9.63 10.18
CA VAL A 261 -2.86 -8.85 9.85
C VAL A 261 -2.79 -8.11 8.51
N ALA A 262 -1.59 -7.93 7.93
CA ALA A 262 -1.40 -7.09 6.74
C ALA A 262 -2.29 -7.55 5.56
N ILE A 263 -2.22 -8.82 5.19
CA ILE A 263 -2.97 -9.35 4.04
C ILE A 263 -4.48 -9.43 4.30
N PRO A 264 -4.97 -10.02 5.42
CA PRO A 264 -6.40 -9.99 5.75
C PRO A 264 -6.95 -8.56 5.84
N GLY A 265 -6.18 -7.61 6.40
CA GLY A 265 -6.57 -6.22 6.51
C GLY A 265 -6.68 -5.51 5.16
N ILE A 266 -5.73 -5.72 4.25
CA ILE A 266 -5.79 -5.19 2.88
C ILE A 266 -6.99 -5.78 2.13
N TYR A 267 -7.19 -7.11 2.20
CA TYR A 267 -8.31 -7.78 1.55
C TYR A 267 -9.66 -7.24 2.04
N ASP A 268 -9.85 -7.19 3.35
CA ASP A 268 -11.11 -6.69 3.94
C ASP A 268 -11.32 -5.21 3.62
N GLY A 269 -10.27 -4.39 3.73
CA GLY A 269 -10.32 -2.96 3.45
C GLY A 269 -10.75 -2.66 2.01
N ILE A 270 -10.20 -3.36 1.02
CA ILE A 270 -10.63 -3.24 -0.37
C ILE A 270 -12.10 -3.63 -0.50
N LYS A 271 -12.52 -4.72 0.14
CA LYS A 271 -13.90 -5.18 0.10
C LYS A 271 -14.86 -4.16 0.72
N GLN A 272 -14.51 -3.52 1.83
CA GLN A 272 -15.34 -2.50 2.49
C GLN A 272 -15.40 -1.20 1.68
N LEU A 273 -14.26 -0.78 1.14
CA LEU A 273 -14.14 0.49 0.40
C LEU A 273 -14.83 0.45 -0.97
N PHE A 274 -14.85 -0.71 -1.62
CA PHE A 274 -15.37 -0.84 -2.99
C PHE A 274 -16.53 -1.84 -3.12
N GLY A 275 -16.84 -2.60 -2.08
CA GLY A 275 -18.02 -3.47 -2.03
C GLY A 275 -19.32 -2.67 -2.09
N LYS A 276 -20.28 -3.20 -2.86
CA LYS A 276 -21.65 -2.65 -2.94
C LYS A 276 -22.50 -3.21 -1.80
#